data_d1a87bdf5cddf22bfdbc960f398757ed
#
_entry.id   d1a87bdf5cddf22bfdbc960f398757ed
#
_cell.length_a   1.000
_cell.length_b   1.000
_cell.length_c   1.000
_cell.angle_alpha   90.00
_cell.angle_beta   90.00
_cell.angle_gamma   90.00
#
_symmetry.space_group_name_H-M   'P 1'
#
loop_
_entity.id
_entity.type
_entity.pdbx_description
1 polymer ?
#
loop_
_entity_poly.entity_id
_entity_poly.type
_entity_poly.pdbx_seq_one_letter_code
_entity_poly.pdbx_strand_id
1 'polypeptide(L)'
;AARTQICSARGIVAANCVVGNSTLVPMTISRRFTELGPRYQDFGNDTFQTTVGSRGDFFGGWTYDAYFTSGQADQDQVRRNWGSLSKVQQAVNSLDGKTCVNPANGCVPINLFGADGTITQKMLDFVNLSAIVRQKVKQDVASFSTTGEVASLKSPMAKNPVNLAFGLEKRTVTASNSSDGASQIQSEVLGTGAPTPDRSGTLKLNEVFAEAQIPLIQNQPMIHNLAFEAGVRQTEFSTTTSTNYGTNKIGAEWAPTKGLRFRGMLQNATRAPNVNELFAPQVSGLSNLSVDPCQLGSINVADASKPGTLSALCAKTGVPATLVGNLAAPSSGQINQLGGGNPNLGPEKAKTTTFGFVFEPANVKNLAVAVDYYRINVTDAISSPSTTDILDQCYSSKFNPSFEYNASCAMIYRNTLNGTLNGVDSKGVFTGQSNQGKLWISGYDLNLGYSISMKDLGFAPQLGKLDINFNYNTVGDNAFQPTATSIRRDCKGFYSNACGVANFANKFNQRTVWSFGEYKLGYNLRHMSSLQVEPGSGTWVESFKNVPSYNYVDLNATWNYSKMLRLNMSVNNAFNKQPPLVGNTIATTSTNGGNTFPSTYDTIGRFITLGANLKF
;
A
#
# COMPACT_ATOMS: atom_id res chain seq x y z
N ALA A 1 40.20 -25.35 5.93
CA ALA A 1 38.98 -26.15 5.96
C ALA A 1 38.00 -25.72 4.87
N ALA A 2 37.51 -24.46 4.80
CA ALA A 2 36.52 -24.02 3.80
C ALA A 2 36.98 -24.22 2.35
N ARG A 3 38.24 -23.86 2.02
CA ARG A 3 38.81 -24.09 0.67
C ARG A 3 38.72 -25.55 0.25
N THR A 4 39.17 -26.49 1.10
CA THR A 4 39.15 -27.91 0.82
C THR A 4 37.73 -28.43 0.59
N GLN A 5 36.77 -28.01 1.39
CA GLN A 5 35.36 -28.36 1.24
C GLN A 5 34.78 -27.85 -0.10
N ILE A 6 35.10 -26.62 -0.49
CA ILE A 6 34.63 -26.00 -1.72
C ILE A 6 35.22 -26.74 -2.92
N CYS A 7 36.53 -26.99 -2.92
CA CYS A 7 37.20 -27.74 -4.00
C CYS A 7 36.61 -29.16 -4.15
N SER A 8 36.43 -29.86 -3.03
CA SER A 8 35.82 -31.20 -3.03
C SER A 8 34.41 -31.19 -3.60
N ALA A 9 33.58 -30.25 -3.15
CA ALA A 9 32.19 -30.09 -3.62
C ALA A 9 32.10 -29.75 -5.13
N ARG A 10 33.15 -29.19 -5.70
CA ARG A 10 33.25 -28.82 -7.12
C ARG A 10 34.07 -29.80 -7.95
N GLY A 11 34.47 -30.94 -7.39
CA GLY A 11 35.28 -31.94 -8.10
C GLY A 11 36.69 -31.48 -8.44
N ILE A 12 37.22 -30.44 -7.79
CA ILE A 12 38.57 -29.92 -8.02
C ILE A 12 39.55 -30.82 -7.27
N VAL A 13 40.50 -31.45 -8.02
CA VAL A 13 41.52 -32.31 -7.42
C VAL A 13 42.41 -31.52 -6.45
N ALA A 14 42.86 -32.18 -5.39
CA ALA A 14 43.59 -31.55 -4.28
C ALA A 14 44.85 -30.77 -4.74
N ALA A 15 45.55 -31.23 -5.77
CA ALA A 15 46.71 -30.55 -6.37
C ALA A 15 46.36 -29.17 -6.96
N ASN A 16 45.16 -29.00 -7.48
CA ASN A 16 44.67 -27.73 -8.03
C ASN A 16 43.94 -26.86 -7.01
N CYS A 17 43.70 -27.36 -5.80
CA CYS A 17 43.03 -26.66 -4.71
C CYS A 17 44.02 -25.82 -3.89
N VAL A 18 44.85 -25.04 -4.56
CA VAL A 18 45.89 -24.18 -3.93
C VAL A 18 45.65 -22.71 -4.29
N VAL A 19 46.08 -21.83 -3.41
CA VAL A 19 46.02 -20.36 -3.66
C VAL A 19 46.94 -20.03 -4.85
N GLY A 20 46.41 -19.22 -5.77
CA GLY A 20 47.17 -18.80 -6.96
C GLY A 20 47.05 -19.78 -8.15
N ASN A 21 46.31 -20.88 -8.02
CA ASN A 21 45.96 -21.75 -9.17
C ASN A 21 45.01 -21.02 -10.14
N SER A 22 45.21 -21.21 -11.45
CA SER A 22 44.39 -20.56 -12.47
C SER A 22 42.96 -21.10 -12.59
N THR A 23 42.63 -22.19 -11.89
CA THR A 23 41.28 -22.75 -11.87
C THR A 23 40.37 -21.86 -11.01
N LEU A 24 39.49 -21.11 -11.67
CA LEU A 24 38.51 -20.28 -10.99
C LEU A 24 37.29 -21.11 -10.57
N VAL A 25 36.87 -20.97 -9.33
CA VAL A 25 35.66 -21.58 -8.78
C VAL A 25 34.63 -20.48 -8.55
N PRO A 26 33.67 -20.30 -9.45
CA PRO A 26 32.60 -19.33 -9.24
C PRO A 26 31.75 -19.76 -8.04
N MET A 27 31.55 -18.82 -7.09
CA MET A 27 30.71 -19.06 -5.93
C MET A 27 29.96 -17.79 -5.55
N THR A 28 28.78 -17.98 -4.98
CA THR A 28 28.04 -16.91 -4.32
C THR A 28 28.30 -17.00 -2.82
N ILE A 29 28.75 -15.90 -2.23
CA ILE A 29 28.94 -15.78 -0.78
C ILE A 29 27.87 -14.86 -0.25
N SER A 30 27.07 -15.37 0.70
CA SER A 30 26.08 -14.57 1.43
C SER A 30 26.53 -14.39 2.87
N ARG A 31 26.76 -13.14 3.28
CA ARG A 31 27.07 -12.77 4.66
C ARG A 31 26.27 -11.55 5.08
N ARG A 32 25.73 -11.54 6.29
CA ARG A 32 25.18 -10.35 6.90
C ARG A 32 26.32 -9.56 7.53
N PHE A 33 26.45 -8.27 7.16
CA PHE A 33 27.43 -7.34 7.76
C PHE A 33 26.87 -6.79 9.07
N THR A 34 26.73 -7.64 10.09
CA THR A 34 26.26 -7.24 11.42
C THR A 34 27.19 -6.21 12.06
N GLU A 35 28.48 -6.27 11.71
CA GLU A 35 29.53 -5.38 12.19
C GLU A 35 29.39 -3.92 11.68
N LEU A 36 28.68 -3.68 10.56
CA LEU A 36 28.35 -2.32 10.12
C LEU A 36 27.33 -1.62 11.03
N GLY A 37 26.75 -2.38 11.97
CA GLY A 37 25.65 -1.91 12.79
C GLY A 37 24.29 -1.98 12.08
N PRO A 38 23.22 -1.54 12.73
CA PRO A 38 21.89 -1.57 12.16
C PRO A 38 21.79 -0.67 10.92
N ARG A 39 21.16 -1.17 9.86
CA ARG A 39 20.74 -0.34 8.74
C ARG A 39 19.62 0.56 9.18
N TYR A 40 19.68 1.83 8.87
CA TYR A 40 18.58 2.75 9.11
C TYR A 40 18.45 3.79 8.00
N GLN A 41 17.31 4.44 7.99
CA GLN A 41 16.97 5.46 7.02
C GLN A 41 16.45 6.67 7.77
N ASP A 42 17.06 7.82 7.51
CA ASP A 42 16.59 9.12 7.97
C ASP A 42 15.70 9.73 6.89
N PHE A 43 14.54 10.23 7.28
CA PHE A 43 13.64 10.95 6.40
C PHE A 43 13.48 12.39 6.87
N GLY A 44 14.01 13.33 6.11
CA GLY A 44 13.72 14.75 6.24
C GLY A 44 12.53 15.11 5.33
N ASN A 45 11.52 15.78 5.86
CA ASN A 45 10.37 16.22 5.07
C ASN A 45 10.16 17.71 5.28
N ASP A 46 10.20 18.48 4.18
CA ASP A 46 9.89 19.89 4.13
C ASP A 46 8.65 20.11 3.28
N THR A 47 7.67 20.83 3.80
CA THR A 47 6.44 21.12 3.08
C THR A 47 6.07 22.58 3.25
N PHE A 48 5.75 23.24 2.15
CA PHE A 48 5.10 24.55 2.21
C PHE A 48 3.90 24.60 1.28
N GLN A 49 2.95 25.44 1.62
CA GLN A 49 1.78 25.73 0.79
C GLN A 49 1.38 27.18 0.96
N THR A 50 1.10 27.84 -0.16
CA THR A 50 0.54 29.17 -0.19
C THR A 50 -0.80 29.12 -0.92
N THR A 51 -1.83 29.69 -0.30
CA THR A 51 -3.15 29.82 -0.91
C THR A 51 -3.57 31.29 -0.85
N VAL A 52 -3.98 31.81 -2.00
CA VAL A 52 -4.57 33.14 -2.14
C VAL A 52 -5.93 32.97 -2.80
N GLY A 53 -6.95 33.56 -2.20
CA GLY A 53 -8.31 33.41 -2.73
C GLY A 53 -9.23 34.53 -2.32
N SER A 54 -10.37 34.54 -2.96
CA SER A 54 -11.49 35.45 -2.66
C SER A 54 -12.79 34.65 -2.68
N ARG A 55 -13.61 34.87 -1.71
CA ARG A 55 -14.97 34.32 -1.64
C ARG A 55 -15.94 35.43 -1.24
N GLY A 56 -17.14 35.35 -1.72
CA GLY A 56 -18.14 36.36 -1.42
C GLY A 56 -19.47 36.07 -2.09
N ASP A 57 -20.36 37.03 -1.97
CA ASP A 57 -21.69 36.96 -2.55
C ASP A 57 -21.71 37.70 -3.88
N PHE A 58 -22.38 37.09 -4.87
CA PHE A 58 -22.82 37.75 -6.10
C PHE A 58 -24.25 38.32 -5.91
N PHE A 59 -24.77 38.89 -6.98
CA PHE A 59 -26.18 39.28 -7.05
C PHE A 59 -27.11 38.04 -7.00
N GLY A 60 -28.34 38.23 -6.52
CA GLY A 60 -29.37 37.18 -6.55
C GLY A 60 -29.15 35.98 -5.62
N GLY A 61 -28.35 36.13 -4.57
CA GLY A 61 -28.11 35.06 -3.58
C GLY A 61 -27.11 33.99 -4.01
N TRP A 62 -26.37 34.23 -5.09
CA TRP A 62 -25.26 33.40 -5.50
C TRP A 62 -23.99 33.75 -4.73
N THR A 63 -23.22 32.72 -4.41
CA THR A 63 -21.89 32.85 -3.77
C THR A 63 -20.82 32.40 -4.73
N TYR A 64 -19.60 32.89 -4.55
CA TYR A 64 -18.43 32.42 -5.30
C TYR A 64 -17.28 32.09 -4.36
N ASP A 65 -16.44 31.17 -4.81
CA ASP A 65 -15.13 30.86 -4.24
C ASP A 65 -14.10 30.74 -5.37
N ALA A 66 -13.05 31.53 -5.29
CA ALA A 66 -11.97 31.55 -6.26
C ALA A 66 -10.64 31.51 -5.53
N TYR A 67 -9.78 30.57 -5.86
CA TYR A 67 -8.46 30.50 -5.24
C TYR A 67 -7.37 29.97 -6.18
N PHE A 68 -6.16 30.35 -5.85
CA PHE A 68 -4.95 29.76 -6.37
C PHE A 68 -4.13 29.21 -5.20
N THR A 69 -3.72 27.93 -5.32
CA THR A 69 -2.85 27.27 -4.36
C THR A 69 -1.60 26.77 -5.06
N SER A 70 -0.43 27.08 -4.50
CA SER A 70 0.84 26.48 -4.89
C SER A 70 1.47 25.82 -3.67
N GLY A 71 1.79 24.53 -3.79
CA GLY A 71 2.39 23.75 -2.70
C GLY A 71 3.51 22.87 -3.22
N GLN A 72 4.47 22.61 -2.34
CA GLN A 72 5.60 21.73 -2.59
C GLN A 72 5.88 20.89 -1.36
N ALA A 73 6.18 19.62 -1.58
CA ALA A 73 6.71 18.70 -0.58
C ALA A 73 8.03 18.13 -1.10
N ASP A 74 9.07 18.28 -0.30
CA ASP A 74 10.40 17.73 -0.51
C ASP A 74 10.66 16.66 0.55
N GLN A 75 11.21 15.51 0.15
CA GLN A 75 11.65 14.46 1.04
C GLN A 75 13.08 14.05 0.72
N ASP A 76 13.97 14.17 1.71
CA ASP A 76 15.31 13.61 1.67
C ASP A 76 15.34 12.30 2.44
N GLN A 77 15.76 11.22 1.81
CA GLN A 77 16.01 9.92 2.41
C GLN A 77 17.48 9.64 2.43
N VAL A 78 18.07 9.53 3.63
CA VAL A 78 19.47 9.14 3.83
C VAL A 78 19.53 7.74 4.40
N ARG A 79 20.11 6.82 3.64
CA ARG A 79 20.36 5.43 4.04
C ARG A 79 21.75 5.30 4.61
N ARG A 80 21.90 4.77 5.82
CA ARG A 80 23.20 4.61 6.49
C ARG A 80 23.49 3.17 6.84
N ASN A 81 24.76 2.78 6.88
CA ASN A 81 25.26 1.43 7.17
C ASN A 81 24.76 0.37 6.17
N TRP A 82 24.68 0.73 4.88
CA TRP A 82 24.17 -0.20 3.86
C TRP A 82 25.26 -0.98 3.14
N GLY A 83 26.44 -0.40 2.94
CA GLY A 83 27.56 -1.02 2.23
C GLY A 83 27.45 -0.95 0.70
N SER A 84 28.60 -1.00 0.03
CA SER A 84 28.80 -0.94 -1.41
C SER A 84 29.19 -2.30 -1.96
N LEU A 85 28.44 -2.82 -2.95
CA LEU A 85 28.72 -4.10 -3.59
C LEU A 85 30.06 -4.06 -4.32
N SER A 86 30.33 -3.02 -5.09
CA SER A 86 31.57 -2.88 -5.88
C SER A 86 32.81 -2.84 -4.98
N LYS A 87 32.73 -2.14 -3.84
CA LYS A 87 33.81 -2.12 -2.87
C LYS A 87 34.02 -3.45 -2.17
N VAL A 88 32.92 -4.18 -1.84
CA VAL A 88 33.04 -5.55 -1.32
C VAL A 88 33.70 -6.46 -2.34
N GLN A 89 33.29 -6.40 -3.60
CA GLN A 89 33.91 -7.19 -4.68
C GLN A 89 35.40 -6.86 -4.86
N GLN A 90 35.75 -5.57 -4.77
CA GLN A 90 37.16 -5.15 -4.79
C GLN A 90 37.94 -5.70 -3.59
N ALA A 91 37.37 -5.63 -2.39
CA ALA A 91 38.00 -6.06 -1.14
C ALA A 91 38.18 -7.59 -1.01
N VAL A 92 37.28 -8.39 -1.58
CA VAL A 92 37.44 -9.85 -1.60
C VAL A 92 38.46 -10.33 -2.65
N ASN A 93 38.80 -9.48 -3.63
CA ASN A 93 39.76 -9.80 -4.67
C ASN A 93 41.21 -9.54 -4.18
N SER A 94 41.74 -10.53 -3.48
CA SER A 94 43.12 -10.52 -2.91
C SER A 94 43.75 -11.90 -3.09
N LEU A 95 45.01 -11.94 -3.50
CA LEU A 95 45.76 -13.18 -3.68
C LEU A 95 46.44 -13.65 -2.38
N ASP A 96 46.84 -12.69 -1.53
CA ASP A 96 47.60 -12.95 -0.31
C ASP A 96 46.81 -12.69 0.98
N GLY A 97 45.58 -12.17 0.88
CA GLY A 97 44.74 -11.76 2.01
C GLY A 97 45.24 -10.52 2.74
N LYS A 98 46.29 -9.87 2.25
CA LYS A 98 46.89 -8.66 2.86
C LYS A 98 46.75 -7.43 1.99
N THR A 99 46.76 -7.62 0.68
CA THR A 99 46.64 -6.55 -0.31
C THR A 99 45.54 -6.85 -1.31
N CYS A 100 44.79 -5.83 -1.71
CA CYS A 100 43.81 -5.97 -2.79
C CYS A 100 44.53 -6.08 -4.14
N VAL A 101 44.04 -6.89 -5.06
CA VAL A 101 44.53 -6.92 -6.46
C VAL A 101 44.44 -5.52 -7.09
N ASN A 102 43.36 -4.80 -6.82
CA ASN A 102 43.22 -3.38 -7.13
C ASN A 102 43.29 -2.57 -5.84
N PRO A 103 44.40 -1.90 -5.53
CA PRO A 103 44.56 -1.13 -4.29
C PRO A 103 43.93 0.27 -4.33
N ALA A 104 43.31 0.66 -5.43
CA ALA A 104 42.70 1.98 -5.60
C ALA A 104 41.67 2.29 -4.49
N ASN A 105 41.49 3.59 -4.23
CA ASN A 105 40.51 4.11 -3.26
C ASN A 105 40.74 3.64 -1.81
N GLY A 106 41.97 3.21 -1.47
CA GLY A 106 42.29 2.75 -0.12
C GLY A 106 41.71 1.37 0.22
N CYS A 107 41.65 0.49 -0.77
CA CYS A 107 41.10 -0.87 -0.60
C CYS A 107 41.76 -1.63 0.54
N VAL A 108 40.97 -2.19 1.42
CA VAL A 108 41.37 -3.08 2.52
C VAL A 108 40.76 -4.47 2.25
N PRO A 109 41.60 -5.53 2.10
CA PRO A 109 41.11 -6.87 1.85
C PRO A 109 40.17 -7.36 2.95
N ILE A 110 39.06 -7.99 2.58
CA ILE A 110 38.03 -8.50 3.49
C ILE A 110 37.90 -10.01 3.43
N ASN A 111 37.82 -10.67 4.57
CA ASN A 111 37.55 -12.09 4.68
C ASN A 111 36.09 -12.35 5.09
N LEU A 112 35.27 -12.77 4.12
CA LEU A 112 33.86 -13.08 4.36
C LEU A 112 33.61 -14.43 5.05
N PHE A 113 34.63 -15.28 5.20
CA PHE A 113 34.52 -16.60 5.82
C PHE A 113 34.84 -16.58 7.35
N GLY A 114 35.23 -15.44 7.89
CA GLY A 114 35.50 -15.29 9.31
C GLY A 114 34.21 -15.36 10.15
N ALA A 115 34.37 -15.62 11.46
CA ALA A 115 33.28 -15.51 12.41
C ALA A 115 32.80 -14.04 12.56
N ASP A 116 31.68 -13.84 13.22
CA ASP A 116 31.22 -12.49 13.57
C ASP A 116 32.31 -11.76 14.39
N GLY A 117 32.51 -10.47 14.11
CA GLY A 117 33.54 -9.63 14.74
C GLY A 117 34.94 -9.77 14.13
N THR A 118 35.15 -10.61 13.11
CA THR A 118 36.44 -10.72 12.42
C THR A 118 36.66 -9.66 11.35
N ILE A 119 35.64 -8.93 10.96
CA ILE A 119 35.73 -7.79 10.04
C ILE A 119 36.14 -6.56 10.84
N THR A 120 37.34 -6.05 10.56
CA THR A 120 37.92 -4.91 11.29
C THR A 120 37.26 -3.59 10.89
N GLN A 121 37.40 -2.56 11.75
CA GLN A 121 36.86 -1.23 11.47
C GLN A 121 37.37 -0.67 10.13
N LYS A 122 38.65 -0.85 9.80
CA LYS A 122 39.22 -0.41 8.51
C LYS A 122 38.55 -1.08 7.30
N MET A 123 38.19 -2.36 7.43
CA MET A 123 37.46 -3.08 6.37
C MET A 123 36.05 -2.52 6.26
N LEU A 124 35.39 -2.24 7.40
CA LEU A 124 34.05 -1.67 7.42
C LEU A 124 34.04 -0.25 6.83
N ASP A 125 34.98 0.58 7.19
CA ASP A 125 35.11 1.97 6.68
C ASP A 125 35.27 1.97 5.15
N PHE A 126 36.00 1.00 4.59
CA PHE A 126 36.16 0.88 3.15
C PHE A 126 34.85 0.50 2.45
N VAL A 127 34.10 -0.48 2.96
CA VAL A 127 32.88 -1.00 2.30
C VAL A 127 31.63 -0.24 2.69
N ASN A 128 31.64 0.57 3.74
CA ASN A 128 30.46 1.33 4.17
C ASN A 128 30.01 2.32 3.11
N LEU A 129 28.69 2.46 2.99
CA LEU A 129 28.06 3.38 2.06
C LEU A 129 26.86 4.07 2.73
N SER A 130 26.81 5.39 2.55
CA SER A 130 25.60 6.17 2.76
C SER A 130 25.03 6.53 1.40
N ALA A 131 23.74 6.29 1.21
CA ALA A 131 23.04 6.55 -0.05
C ALA A 131 21.91 7.55 0.15
N ILE A 132 21.70 8.43 -0.83
CA ILE A 132 20.74 9.53 -0.75
C ILE A 132 19.74 9.44 -1.89
N VAL A 133 18.46 9.55 -1.54
CA VAL A 133 17.36 9.70 -2.50
C VAL A 133 16.55 10.93 -2.13
N ARG A 134 16.28 11.79 -3.11
CA ARG A 134 15.47 12.99 -2.95
C ARG A 134 14.21 12.88 -3.78
N GLN A 135 13.08 13.18 -3.18
CA GLN A 135 11.79 13.22 -3.85
C GLN A 135 11.20 14.61 -3.71
N LYS A 136 10.61 15.11 -4.79
CA LYS A 136 9.94 16.40 -4.81
C LYS A 136 8.59 16.25 -5.51
N VAL A 137 7.54 16.77 -4.89
CA VAL A 137 6.22 16.90 -5.50
C VAL A 137 5.78 18.35 -5.41
N LYS A 138 5.47 18.97 -6.55
CA LYS A 138 4.89 20.31 -6.64
C LYS A 138 3.48 20.21 -7.20
N GLN A 139 2.53 20.94 -6.62
CA GLN A 139 1.17 21.04 -7.10
C GLN A 139 0.73 22.50 -7.15
N ASP A 140 0.24 22.92 -8.32
CA ASP A 140 -0.41 24.21 -8.52
C ASP A 140 -1.88 23.97 -8.89
N VAL A 141 -2.81 24.64 -8.21
CA VAL A 141 -4.26 24.54 -8.43
C VAL A 141 -4.85 25.94 -8.56
N ALA A 142 -5.57 26.20 -9.63
CA ALA A 142 -6.43 27.36 -9.79
C ALA A 142 -7.87 26.86 -9.88
N SER A 143 -8.76 27.35 -9.02
CA SER A 143 -10.15 26.92 -8.95
C SER A 143 -11.07 28.13 -8.85
N PHE A 144 -12.19 28.02 -9.53
CA PHE A 144 -13.32 28.93 -9.43
C PHE A 144 -14.61 28.12 -9.33
N SER A 145 -15.43 28.40 -8.35
CA SER A 145 -16.76 27.82 -8.23
C SER A 145 -17.79 28.86 -7.83
N THR A 146 -19.03 28.64 -8.22
CA THR A 146 -20.18 29.44 -7.83
C THR A 146 -21.35 28.52 -7.51
N THR A 147 -22.12 28.88 -6.50
CA THR A 147 -23.32 28.15 -6.10
C THR A 147 -24.43 29.11 -5.72
N GLY A 148 -25.66 28.73 -6.04
CA GLY A 148 -26.81 29.56 -5.70
C GLY A 148 -28.14 28.90 -6.02
N GLU A 149 -29.19 29.48 -5.49
CA GLU A 149 -30.56 29.06 -5.71
C GLU A 149 -31.13 29.73 -6.97
N VAL A 150 -31.85 28.93 -7.77
CA VAL A 150 -32.58 29.44 -8.94
C VAL A 150 -34.07 29.50 -8.62
N ALA A 151 -34.52 30.70 -8.20
CA ALA A 151 -35.89 30.90 -7.71
C ALA A 151 -37.00 30.49 -8.70
N SER A 152 -36.74 30.61 -10.02
CA SER A 152 -37.65 30.18 -11.08
C SER A 152 -37.76 28.65 -11.23
N LEU A 153 -36.79 27.92 -10.75
CA LEU A 153 -36.75 26.46 -10.76
C LEU A 153 -37.14 25.90 -9.38
N LYS A 154 -38.42 25.98 -9.06
CA LYS A 154 -38.98 25.52 -7.80
C LYS A 154 -40.13 24.59 -8.02
N SER A 155 -40.08 23.39 -7.42
CA SER A 155 -41.23 22.49 -7.41
C SER A 155 -42.42 23.14 -6.67
N PRO A 156 -43.65 22.99 -7.16
CA PRO A 156 -44.85 23.50 -6.47
C PRO A 156 -45.02 22.94 -5.05
N MET A 157 -44.47 21.78 -4.76
CA MET A 157 -44.55 21.09 -3.47
C MET A 157 -43.27 21.25 -2.63
N ALA A 158 -42.28 21.99 -3.08
CA ALA A 158 -41.05 22.27 -2.34
C ALA A 158 -41.08 23.66 -1.71
N LYS A 159 -40.45 23.80 -0.54
CA LYS A 159 -40.23 25.10 0.10
C LYS A 159 -39.04 25.83 -0.54
N ASN A 160 -37.99 25.12 -0.84
CA ASN A 160 -36.74 25.63 -1.38
C ASN A 160 -36.67 25.43 -2.90
N PRO A 161 -36.08 26.36 -3.66
CA PRO A 161 -35.80 26.19 -5.08
C PRO A 161 -34.66 25.19 -5.34
N VAL A 162 -34.39 24.95 -6.61
CA VAL A 162 -33.22 24.19 -7.05
C VAL A 162 -31.95 24.97 -6.71
N ASN A 163 -31.00 24.30 -6.12
CA ASN A 163 -29.64 24.81 -5.90
C ASN A 163 -28.71 24.26 -6.99
N LEU A 164 -27.97 25.16 -7.65
CA LEU A 164 -27.00 24.81 -8.68
C LEU A 164 -25.59 25.21 -8.23
N ALA A 165 -24.61 24.40 -8.62
CA ALA A 165 -23.21 24.71 -8.49
C ALA A 165 -22.49 24.50 -9.84
N PHE A 166 -21.58 25.41 -10.19
CA PHE A 166 -20.72 25.33 -11.36
C PHE A 166 -19.28 25.63 -10.96
N GLY A 167 -18.33 24.99 -11.61
CA GLY A 167 -16.94 25.31 -11.34
C GLY A 167 -16.00 24.90 -12.46
N LEU A 168 -14.83 25.55 -12.39
CA LEU A 168 -13.67 25.31 -13.24
C LEU A 168 -12.47 25.05 -12.37
N GLU A 169 -11.64 24.08 -12.73
CA GLU A 169 -10.41 23.81 -12.02
C GLU A 169 -9.28 23.50 -13.01
N LYS A 170 -8.11 24.07 -12.76
CA LYS A 170 -6.87 23.72 -13.44
C LYS A 170 -5.87 23.27 -12.40
N ARG A 171 -5.34 22.05 -12.58
CA ARG A 171 -4.35 21.45 -11.69
C ARG A 171 -3.12 21.02 -12.47
N THR A 172 -1.94 21.37 -11.97
CA THR A 172 -0.67 20.90 -12.49
C THR A 172 0.07 20.19 -11.35
N VAL A 173 0.50 18.95 -11.59
CA VAL A 173 1.29 18.18 -10.64
C VAL A 173 2.60 17.82 -11.31
N THR A 174 3.72 18.20 -10.70
CA THR A 174 5.06 17.80 -11.12
C THR A 174 5.70 16.99 -10.00
N ALA A 175 6.20 15.81 -10.32
CA ALA A 175 6.96 15.00 -9.36
C ALA A 175 8.32 14.63 -9.96
N SER A 176 9.34 14.64 -9.12
CA SER A 176 10.69 14.21 -9.48
C SER A 176 11.30 13.38 -8.36
N ASN A 177 12.17 12.47 -8.77
CA ASN A 177 13.04 11.71 -7.88
C ASN A 177 14.46 11.81 -8.42
N SER A 178 15.41 12.14 -7.56
CA SER A 178 16.84 12.15 -7.88
C SER A 178 17.60 11.37 -6.82
N SER A 179 18.69 10.71 -7.21
CA SER A 179 19.47 9.91 -6.30
C SER A 179 20.98 10.05 -6.56
N ASP A 180 21.79 9.65 -5.59
CA ASP A 180 23.23 9.57 -5.80
C ASP A 180 23.62 8.45 -6.80
N GLY A 181 24.86 8.49 -7.30
CA GLY A 181 25.32 7.55 -8.32
C GLY A 181 25.29 6.09 -7.86
N ALA A 182 25.49 5.80 -6.59
CA ALA A 182 25.42 4.44 -6.06
C ALA A 182 23.98 3.91 -6.08
N SER A 183 23.02 4.74 -5.73
CA SER A 183 21.60 4.38 -5.76
C SER A 183 21.06 4.13 -7.17
N GLN A 184 21.71 4.66 -8.21
CA GLN A 184 21.31 4.45 -9.61
C GLN A 184 21.80 3.12 -10.20
N ILE A 185 22.76 2.46 -9.53
CA ILE A 185 23.36 1.22 -10.02
C ILE A 185 22.67 0.02 -9.37
N GLN A 186 22.28 -0.96 -10.19
CA GLN A 186 21.64 -2.21 -9.72
C GLN A 186 22.52 -2.91 -8.68
N SER A 187 21.95 -3.18 -7.50
CA SER A 187 22.58 -3.90 -6.38
C SER A 187 23.78 -3.21 -5.74
N GLU A 188 24.22 -2.03 -6.18
CA GLU A 188 25.38 -1.33 -5.60
C GLU A 188 25.17 -1.00 -4.12
N VAL A 189 24.00 -0.49 -3.77
CA VAL A 189 23.61 -0.31 -2.36
C VAL A 189 23.11 -1.64 -1.83
N LEU A 190 23.92 -2.33 -1.03
CA LEU A 190 23.65 -3.68 -0.55
C LEU A 190 22.28 -3.79 0.17
N GLY A 191 21.39 -4.65 -0.33
CA GLY A 191 20.09 -4.93 0.26
C GLY A 191 18.95 -4.01 -0.20
N THR A 192 19.16 -3.09 -1.15
CA THR A 192 18.06 -2.29 -1.74
C THR A 192 17.27 -3.08 -2.78
N GLY A 193 17.87 -4.07 -3.41
CA GLY A 193 17.24 -4.95 -4.40
C GLY A 193 16.94 -4.32 -5.76
N ALA A 194 16.70 -3.02 -5.83
CA ALA A 194 16.45 -2.28 -7.07
C ALA A 194 17.21 -0.96 -7.10
N PRO A 195 17.68 -0.50 -8.28
CA PRO A 195 18.22 0.83 -8.45
C PRO A 195 17.10 1.87 -8.33
N THR A 196 17.51 3.10 -8.06
CA THR A 196 16.60 4.25 -7.96
C THR A 196 17.07 5.33 -8.95
N PRO A 197 16.91 5.14 -10.28
CA PRO A 197 17.32 6.13 -11.26
C PRO A 197 16.50 7.40 -11.16
N ASP A 198 17.08 8.50 -11.62
CA ASP A 198 16.41 9.80 -11.69
C ASP A 198 15.19 9.73 -12.60
N ARG A 199 14.14 10.43 -12.22
CA ARG A 199 12.90 10.54 -12.99
C ARG A 199 12.20 11.85 -12.70
N SER A 200 11.44 12.33 -13.66
CA SER A 200 10.51 13.44 -13.47
C SER A 200 9.33 13.32 -14.43
N GLY A 201 8.23 13.90 -14.04
CA GLY A 201 7.05 13.95 -14.90
C GLY A 201 6.09 15.04 -14.44
N THR A 202 5.30 15.53 -15.40
CA THR A 202 4.27 16.53 -15.14
C THR A 202 2.95 16.05 -15.74
N LEU A 203 1.89 16.17 -14.97
CA LEU A 203 0.53 15.96 -15.42
C LEU A 203 -0.30 17.22 -15.21
N LYS A 204 -1.26 17.46 -16.11
CA LYS A 204 -2.17 18.59 -16.06
C LYS A 204 -3.60 18.10 -16.18
N LEU A 205 -4.50 18.71 -15.41
CA LEU A 205 -5.94 18.49 -15.46
C LEU A 205 -6.62 19.84 -15.65
N ASN A 206 -7.50 19.92 -16.64
CA ASN A 206 -8.43 21.03 -16.82
C ASN A 206 -9.83 20.45 -16.65
N GLU A 207 -10.61 21.01 -15.76
CA GLU A 207 -11.89 20.44 -15.35
C GLU A 207 -12.99 21.49 -15.38
N VAL A 208 -14.18 21.04 -15.79
CA VAL A 208 -15.43 21.80 -15.66
C VAL A 208 -16.48 20.89 -15.04
N PHE A 209 -17.25 21.42 -14.08
CA PHE A 209 -18.30 20.66 -13.43
C PHE A 209 -19.58 21.47 -13.23
N ALA A 210 -20.69 20.74 -13.14
CA ALA A 210 -21.99 21.26 -12.77
C ALA A 210 -22.69 20.27 -11.84
N GLU A 211 -23.33 20.79 -10.79
CA GLU A 211 -24.11 20.01 -9.84
C GLU A 211 -25.46 20.68 -9.58
N ALA A 212 -26.47 19.86 -9.31
CA ALA A 212 -27.82 20.33 -8.97
C ALA A 212 -28.36 19.55 -7.78
N GLN A 213 -28.92 20.26 -6.81
CA GLN A 213 -29.75 19.73 -5.74
C GLN A 213 -31.20 20.19 -5.95
N ILE A 214 -32.10 19.25 -6.11
CA ILE A 214 -33.47 19.46 -6.61
C ILE A 214 -34.46 18.99 -5.51
N PRO A 215 -34.91 19.90 -4.61
CA PRO A 215 -35.99 19.59 -3.69
C PRO A 215 -37.30 19.43 -4.47
N LEU A 216 -37.96 18.27 -4.34
CA LEU A 216 -39.22 18.00 -5.03
C LEU A 216 -40.43 18.21 -4.14
N ILE A 217 -40.41 17.64 -2.94
CA ILE A 217 -41.54 17.68 -1.98
C ILE A 217 -40.95 17.94 -0.59
N GLN A 218 -41.55 18.89 0.13
CA GLN A 218 -41.12 19.22 1.48
C GLN A 218 -42.35 19.45 2.40
N ASN A 219 -42.23 19.00 3.65
CA ASN A 219 -43.22 19.20 4.71
C ASN A 219 -44.65 18.66 4.39
N GLN A 220 -44.72 17.57 3.64
CA GLN A 220 -45.97 16.84 3.42
C GLN A 220 -46.06 15.58 4.32
N PRO A 221 -47.26 15.07 4.63
CA PRO A 221 -47.42 13.81 5.35
C PRO A 221 -46.61 12.69 4.69
N MET A 222 -45.84 11.92 5.47
CA MET A 222 -44.95 10.83 5.01
C MET A 222 -43.85 11.26 4.02
N ILE A 223 -43.70 12.57 3.75
CA ILE A 223 -42.63 13.12 2.89
C ILE A 223 -42.17 14.43 3.49
N HIS A 224 -41.46 14.34 4.62
CA HIS A 224 -40.83 15.52 5.24
C HIS A 224 -39.82 16.18 4.31
N ASN A 225 -39.06 15.39 3.57
CA ASN A 225 -38.17 15.83 2.49
C ASN A 225 -38.06 14.75 1.40
N LEU A 226 -38.19 15.14 0.15
CA LEU A 226 -37.81 14.34 -1.02
C LEU A 226 -36.99 15.25 -1.93
N ALA A 227 -35.76 14.88 -2.18
CA ALA A 227 -34.84 15.64 -3.02
C ALA A 227 -34.05 14.70 -3.95
N PHE A 228 -33.69 15.19 -5.12
CA PHE A 228 -32.73 14.57 -6.01
C PHE A 228 -31.44 15.37 -6.05
N GLU A 229 -30.35 14.66 -6.33
CA GLU A 229 -29.04 15.23 -6.58
C GLU A 229 -28.49 14.69 -7.89
N ALA A 230 -27.92 15.56 -8.73
CA ALA A 230 -27.24 15.19 -9.95
C ALA A 230 -25.96 16.01 -10.12
N GLY A 231 -24.94 15.42 -10.73
CA GLY A 231 -23.70 16.13 -11.02
C GLY A 231 -22.96 15.50 -12.20
N VAL A 232 -22.27 16.36 -12.93
CA VAL A 232 -21.40 15.99 -14.06
C VAL A 232 -20.09 16.74 -13.96
N ARG A 233 -18.98 16.10 -14.35
CA ARG A 233 -17.67 16.72 -14.48
C ARG A 233 -17.00 16.21 -15.74
N GLN A 234 -16.44 17.10 -16.51
CA GLN A 234 -15.60 16.80 -17.66
C GLN A 234 -14.16 17.18 -17.32
N THR A 235 -13.24 16.25 -17.56
CA THR A 235 -11.81 16.44 -17.31
C THR A 235 -11.02 16.21 -18.58
N GLU A 236 -10.17 17.14 -18.93
CA GLU A 236 -9.07 16.96 -19.87
C GLU A 236 -7.81 16.66 -19.07
N PHE A 237 -7.29 15.47 -19.25
CA PHE A 237 -6.03 15.00 -18.64
C PHE A 237 -4.94 15.02 -19.70
N SER A 238 -3.83 15.65 -19.42
CA SER A 238 -2.71 15.73 -20.36
C SER A 238 -1.36 15.49 -19.70
N THR A 239 -0.53 14.76 -20.43
CA THR A 239 0.90 14.53 -20.19
C THR A 239 1.66 14.93 -21.46
N THR A 240 2.20 13.96 -22.20
CA THR A 240 2.66 14.11 -23.59
C THR A 240 1.51 14.01 -24.60
N THR A 241 0.43 13.35 -24.21
CA THR A 241 -0.82 13.22 -24.96
C THR A 241 -1.98 13.74 -24.11
N SER A 242 -3.10 14.07 -24.75
CA SER A 242 -4.32 14.54 -24.07
C SER A 242 -5.41 13.48 -24.18
N THR A 243 -6.14 13.26 -23.08
CA THR A 243 -7.28 12.34 -23.00
C THR A 243 -8.42 13.00 -22.25
N ASN A 244 -9.64 12.91 -22.77
CA ASN A 244 -10.84 13.43 -22.13
C ASN A 244 -11.65 12.32 -21.48
N TYR A 245 -12.20 12.58 -20.29
CA TYR A 245 -13.12 11.69 -19.61
C TYR A 245 -14.14 12.44 -18.77
N GLY A 246 -15.29 11.82 -18.58
CA GLY A 246 -16.37 12.38 -17.78
C GLY A 246 -16.68 11.55 -16.54
N THR A 247 -17.18 12.21 -15.51
CA THR A 247 -17.76 11.61 -14.31
C THR A 247 -19.18 12.13 -14.11
N ASN A 248 -20.03 11.32 -13.48
CA ASN A 248 -21.40 11.73 -13.17
C ASN A 248 -21.89 11.07 -11.90
N LYS A 249 -22.87 11.71 -11.26
CA LYS A 249 -23.60 11.17 -10.13
C LYS A 249 -25.09 11.48 -10.24
N ILE A 250 -25.92 10.58 -9.74
CA ILE A 250 -27.34 10.80 -9.48
C ILE A 250 -27.73 10.13 -8.18
N GLY A 251 -28.46 10.85 -7.35
CA GLY A 251 -28.89 10.39 -6.05
C GLY A 251 -30.28 10.88 -5.69
N ALA A 252 -30.85 10.22 -4.68
CA ALA A 252 -32.11 10.62 -4.08
C ALA A 252 -32.03 10.53 -2.56
N GLU A 253 -32.70 11.45 -1.91
CA GLU A 253 -32.94 11.46 -0.47
C GLU A 253 -34.46 11.52 -0.21
N TRP A 254 -34.94 10.62 0.63
CA TRP A 254 -36.32 10.62 1.11
C TRP A 254 -36.36 10.53 2.62
N ALA A 255 -36.90 11.56 3.24
CA ALA A 255 -37.19 11.60 4.66
C ALA A 255 -38.71 11.53 4.87
N PRO A 256 -39.28 10.35 5.23
CA PRO A 256 -40.70 10.28 5.56
C PRO A 256 -41.08 11.12 6.80
N THR A 257 -40.19 11.21 7.75
CA THR A 257 -40.30 12.03 8.98
C THR A 257 -39.01 12.78 9.26
N LYS A 258 -39.00 13.70 10.23
CA LYS A 258 -37.77 14.39 10.65
C LYS A 258 -36.68 13.46 11.20
N GLY A 259 -37.09 12.32 11.77
CA GLY A 259 -36.18 11.38 12.41
C GLY A 259 -35.80 10.17 11.57
N LEU A 260 -36.26 10.06 10.33
CA LEU A 260 -35.91 8.95 9.44
C LEU A 260 -35.63 9.49 8.05
N ARG A 261 -34.47 9.14 7.51
CA ARG A 261 -34.01 9.58 6.19
C ARG A 261 -33.35 8.41 5.45
N PHE A 262 -33.82 8.11 4.28
CA PHE A 262 -33.22 7.18 3.32
C PHE A 262 -32.41 7.95 2.29
N ARG A 263 -31.31 7.37 1.84
CA ARG A 263 -30.45 7.95 0.79
C ARG A 263 -29.93 6.88 -0.14
N GLY A 264 -29.81 7.21 -1.42
CA GLY A 264 -29.21 6.34 -2.42
C GLY A 264 -28.47 7.15 -3.48
N MET A 265 -27.34 6.63 -3.94
CA MET A 265 -26.50 7.29 -4.94
C MET A 265 -25.96 6.27 -5.93
N LEU A 266 -25.98 6.63 -7.21
CA LEU A 266 -25.23 5.99 -8.29
C LEU A 266 -24.21 6.97 -8.80
N GLN A 267 -22.95 6.54 -8.86
CA GLN A 267 -21.84 7.40 -9.27
C GLN A 267 -20.92 6.64 -10.23
N ASN A 268 -20.54 7.28 -11.33
CA ASN A 268 -19.43 6.89 -12.17
C ASN A 268 -18.30 7.88 -11.92
N ALA A 269 -17.21 7.40 -11.33
CA ALA A 269 -16.02 8.18 -11.01
C ALA A 269 -14.85 7.72 -11.89
N THR A 270 -13.87 8.59 -12.05
CA THR A 270 -12.69 8.33 -12.86
C THR A 270 -11.45 8.81 -12.12
N ARG A 271 -10.37 8.05 -12.17
CA ARG A 271 -9.06 8.44 -11.61
C ARG A 271 -8.00 8.48 -12.70
N ALA A 272 -7.36 9.62 -12.88
CA ALA A 272 -6.20 9.74 -13.75
C ALA A 272 -5.00 8.96 -13.20
N PRO A 273 -4.10 8.44 -14.08
CA PRO A 273 -2.82 7.90 -13.64
C PRO A 273 -1.99 8.94 -12.89
N ASN A 274 -1.22 8.53 -11.91
CA ASN A 274 -0.28 9.42 -11.24
C ASN A 274 1.09 9.42 -11.92
N VAL A 275 1.98 10.35 -11.50
CA VAL A 275 3.32 10.51 -12.10
C VAL A 275 4.16 9.24 -12.00
N ASN A 276 4.05 8.49 -10.90
CA ASN A 276 4.76 7.23 -10.74
C ASN A 276 4.28 6.14 -11.71
N GLU A 277 2.95 6.01 -11.83
CA GLU A 277 2.33 5.04 -12.73
C GLU A 277 2.73 5.29 -14.19
N LEU A 278 2.90 6.54 -14.57
CA LEU A 278 3.27 6.91 -15.93
C LEU A 278 4.78 6.85 -16.20
N PHE A 279 5.60 7.40 -15.28
CA PHE A 279 6.99 7.76 -15.58
C PHE A 279 8.02 7.02 -14.74
N ALA A 280 7.63 6.08 -13.85
CA ALA A 280 8.60 5.26 -13.14
C ALA A 280 9.45 4.46 -14.15
N PRO A 281 10.79 4.53 -14.10
CA PRO A 281 11.63 3.73 -14.99
C PRO A 281 11.42 2.24 -14.73
N GLN A 282 11.55 1.44 -15.78
CA GLN A 282 11.52 -0.01 -15.64
C GLN A 282 12.85 -0.48 -15.04
N VAL A 283 12.78 -1.04 -13.84
CA VAL A 283 13.94 -1.53 -13.10
C VAL A 283 13.66 -2.91 -12.52
N SER A 284 14.72 -3.71 -12.37
CA SER A 284 14.64 -4.97 -11.64
C SER A 284 14.65 -4.70 -10.15
N GLY A 285 13.60 -5.14 -9.46
CA GLY A 285 13.47 -5.17 -8.02
C GLY A 285 13.47 -6.61 -7.50
N LEU A 286 13.12 -6.78 -6.22
CA LEU A 286 12.99 -8.09 -5.58
C LEU A 286 11.53 -8.40 -5.26
N SER A 287 11.15 -9.67 -5.41
CA SER A 287 9.88 -10.23 -4.96
C SER A 287 10.12 -11.50 -4.15
N ASN A 288 9.30 -11.74 -3.12
CA ASN A 288 9.44 -12.93 -2.28
C ASN A 288 8.92 -14.17 -3.02
N LEU A 289 9.78 -15.19 -3.13
CA LEU A 289 9.46 -16.50 -3.63
C LEU A 289 10.40 -17.53 -2.97
N SER A 290 9.88 -18.34 -2.06
CA SER A 290 10.69 -19.33 -1.35
C SER A 290 10.95 -20.60 -2.16
N VAL A 291 10.05 -20.93 -3.10
CA VAL A 291 10.09 -22.16 -3.91
C VAL A 291 9.88 -21.78 -5.38
N ASP A 292 10.90 -21.97 -6.20
CA ASP A 292 10.75 -21.88 -7.66
C ASP A 292 10.00 -23.14 -8.15
N PRO A 293 8.92 -23.01 -8.94
CA PRO A 293 8.18 -24.16 -9.48
C PRO A 293 9.06 -25.16 -10.24
N CYS A 294 10.20 -24.71 -10.75
CA CYS A 294 11.14 -25.54 -11.53
C CYS A 294 12.34 -26.06 -10.73
N GLN A 295 12.36 -25.86 -9.39
CA GLN A 295 13.49 -26.28 -8.56
C GLN A 295 13.51 -27.77 -8.22
N LEU A 296 14.61 -28.23 -7.60
CA LEU A 296 14.77 -29.57 -7.08
C LEU A 296 13.61 -29.95 -6.13
N GLY A 297 13.02 -31.12 -6.37
CA GLY A 297 11.89 -31.66 -5.59
C GLY A 297 10.52 -31.19 -6.06
N SER A 298 10.42 -30.20 -6.96
CA SER A 298 9.14 -29.73 -7.50
C SER A 298 8.67 -30.47 -8.73
N ILE A 299 9.59 -31.10 -9.47
CA ILE A 299 9.33 -31.75 -10.78
C ILE A 299 10.09 -33.02 -10.98
N ASN A 300 9.59 -33.87 -11.90
CA ASN A 300 10.26 -35.08 -12.34
C ASN A 300 11.14 -34.78 -13.57
N VAL A 301 12.45 -34.89 -13.41
CA VAL A 301 13.44 -34.60 -14.46
C VAL A 301 13.26 -35.52 -15.69
N ALA A 302 12.83 -36.78 -15.51
CA ALA A 302 12.61 -37.73 -16.59
C ALA A 302 11.53 -37.29 -17.60
N ASP A 303 10.69 -36.34 -17.22
CA ASP A 303 9.60 -35.83 -18.06
C ASP A 303 9.94 -34.51 -18.80
N ALA A 304 11.19 -34.06 -18.75
CA ALA A 304 11.59 -32.77 -19.33
C ALA A 304 11.35 -32.64 -20.84
N SER A 305 11.39 -33.78 -21.57
CA SER A 305 11.12 -33.82 -23.01
C SER A 305 9.67 -34.18 -23.37
N LYS A 306 8.83 -34.56 -22.39
CA LYS A 306 7.44 -34.95 -22.64
C LYS A 306 6.52 -33.73 -22.69
N PRO A 307 5.81 -33.47 -23.82
CA PRO A 307 4.82 -32.40 -23.89
C PRO A 307 3.73 -32.54 -22.82
N GLY A 308 3.18 -31.44 -22.38
CA GLY A 308 2.11 -31.43 -21.37
C GLY A 308 2.55 -31.74 -19.94
N THR A 309 3.85 -31.62 -19.64
CA THR A 309 4.41 -31.78 -18.31
C THR A 309 5.01 -30.48 -17.76
N LEU A 310 5.05 -30.33 -16.45
CA LEU A 310 5.71 -29.20 -15.81
C LEU A 310 7.20 -29.13 -16.17
N SER A 311 7.87 -30.29 -16.26
CA SER A 311 9.27 -30.36 -16.66
C SER A 311 9.53 -29.75 -18.04
N ALA A 312 8.69 -30.13 -19.03
CA ALA A 312 8.81 -29.60 -20.40
C ALA A 312 8.51 -28.09 -20.44
N LEU A 313 7.54 -27.61 -19.65
CA LEU A 313 7.22 -26.20 -19.56
C LEU A 313 8.37 -25.39 -18.91
N CYS A 314 9.02 -25.95 -17.89
CA CYS A 314 10.20 -25.32 -17.27
C CYS A 314 11.34 -25.14 -18.30
N ALA A 315 11.60 -26.14 -19.15
CA ALA A 315 12.56 -26.02 -20.24
C ALA A 315 12.15 -24.92 -21.24
N LYS A 316 10.88 -24.89 -21.66
CA LYS A 316 10.34 -23.84 -22.56
C LYS A 316 10.42 -22.43 -22.00
N THR A 317 10.37 -22.25 -20.68
CA THR A 317 10.49 -20.96 -20.02
C THR A 317 11.93 -20.55 -19.69
N GLY A 318 12.94 -21.29 -20.20
CA GLY A 318 14.34 -20.90 -20.15
C GLY A 318 15.19 -21.61 -19.09
N VAL A 319 14.70 -22.69 -18.47
CA VAL A 319 15.54 -23.55 -17.64
C VAL A 319 16.38 -24.43 -18.56
N PRO A 320 17.74 -24.43 -18.51
CA PRO A 320 18.57 -25.37 -19.26
C PRO A 320 18.13 -26.81 -18.99
N ALA A 321 18.02 -27.62 -20.04
CA ALA A 321 17.48 -28.98 -19.96
C ALA A 321 18.20 -29.88 -18.91
N THR A 322 19.51 -29.67 -18.71
CA THR A 322 20.32 -30.38 -17.71
C THR A 322 20.05 -29.94 -16.27
N LEU A 323 19.38 -28.78 -16.07
CA LEU A 323 19.09 -28.19 -14.76
C LEU A 323 17.61 -28.29 -14.37
N VAL A 324 16.76 -28.79 -15.29
CA VAL A 324 15.35 -29.01 -14.97
C VAL A 324 15.25 -29.99 -13.79
N GLY A 325 14.57 -29.57 -12.69
CA GLY A 325 14.48 -30.33 -11.45
C GLY A 325 15.70 -30.28 -10.54
N ASN A 326 16.78 -29.63 -10.95
CA ASN A 326 18.01 -29.47 -10.18
C ASN A 326 18.33 -27.99 -9.86
N LEU A 327 17.41 -27.07 -10.13
CA LEU A 327 17.59 -25.68 -9.76
C LEU A 327 17.71 -25.53 -8.24
N ALA A 328 18.62 -24.67 -7.80
CA ALA A 328 18.68 -24.24 -6.41
C ALA A 328 17.46 -23.40 -6.06
N ALA A 329 17.05 -23.45 -4.80
CA ALA A 329 16.02 -22.55 -4.25
C ALA A 329 16.45 -21.07 -4.42
N PRO A 330 15.49 -20.14 -4.56
CA PRO A 330 15.79 -18.72 -4.64
C PRO A 330 16.61 -18.22 -3.46
N SER A 331 17.69 -17.47 -3.74
CA SER A 331 18.58 -16.94 -2.70
C SER A 331 17.81 -16.03 -1.76
N SER A 332 17.89 -16.30 -0.46
CA SER A 332 17.15 -15.57 0.57
C SER A 332 15.61 -15.60 0.38
N GLY A 333 15.08 -16.58 -0.35
CA GLY A 333 13.64 -16.64 -0.67
C GLY A 333 13.16 -15.49 -1.56
N GLN A 334 14.02 -14.97 -2.44
CA GLN A 334 13.70 -13.83 -3.30
C GLN A 334 14.10 -14.08 -4.75
N ILE A 335 13.30 -13.53 -5.67
CA ILE A 335 13.54 -13.51 -7.11
C ILE A 335 13.54 -12.08 -7.63
N ASN A 336 14.07 -11.88 -8.82
CA ASN A 336 13.97 -10.61 -9.52
C ASN A 336 12.57 -10.40 -10.07
N GLN A 337 12.15 -9.14 -10.05
CA GLN A 337 10.89 -8.65 -10.61
C GLN A 337 11.20 -7.41 -11.44
N LEU A 338 10.90 -7.44 -12.73
CA LEU A 338 11.02 -6.29 -13.62
C LEU A 338 9.70 -5.52 -13.62
N GLY A 339 9.71 -4.31 -13.06
CA GLY A 339 8.53 -3.45 -12.99
C GLY A 339 8.86 -2.00 -13.32
N GLY A 340 7.85 -1.19 -13.49
CA GLY A 340 7.98 0.24 -13.78
C GLY A 340 6.68 0.85 -14.28
N GLY A 341 6.71 2.14 -14.58
CA GLY A 341 5.58 2.88 -15.12
C GLY A 341 5.30 2.55 -16.58
N ASN A 342 4.13 3.02 -17.04
CA ASN A 342 3.69 2.89 -18.41
C ASN A 342 3.08 4.22 -18.87
N PRO A 343 3.74 4.96 -19.79
CA PRO A 343 3.26 6.27 -20.27
C PRO A 343 1.95 6.19 -21.07
N ASN A 344 1.51 4.99 -21.48
CA ASN A 344 0.29 4.77 -22.25
C ASN A 344 -0.94 4.47 -21.37
N LEU A 345 -0.84 4.63 -20.05
CA LEU A 345 -1.96 4.40 -19.16
C LEU A 345 -3.06 5.45 -19.36
N GLY A 346 -4.30 4.97 -19.45
CA GLY A 346 -5.51 5.75 -19.36
C GLY A 346 -6.08 5.83 -17.94
N PRO A 347 -7.19 6.56 -17.76
CA PRO A 347 -7.86 6.66 -16.47
C PRO A 347 -8.58 5.37 -16.07
N GLU A 348 -8.60 5.08 -14.77
CA GLU A 348 -9.47 4.06 -14.17
C GLU A 348 -10.91 4.53 -14.09
N LYS A 349 -11.86 3.61 -14.13
CA LYS A 349 -13.30 3.89 -14.03
C LYS A 349 -13.92 3.13 -12.87
N ALA A 350 -14.61 3.83 -11.99
CA ALA A 350 -15.31 3.25 -10.86
C ALA A 350 -16.81 3.48 -10.98
N LYS A 351 -17.60 2.42 -10.81
CA LYS A 351 -19.06 2.49 -10.63
C LYS A 351 -19.36 2.21 -9.17
N THR A 352 -19.91 3.21 -8.50
CA THR A 352 -20.28 3.15 -7.08
C THR A 352 -21.79 3.19 -6.95
N THR A 353 -22.32 2.29 -6.12
CA THR A 353 -23.72 2.29 -5.68
C THR A 353 -23.73 2.34 -4.16
N THR A 354 -24.45 3.30 -3.60
CA THR A 354 -24.70 3.35 -2.15
C THR A 354 -26.19 3.42 -1.88
N PHE A 355 -26.61 2.80 -0.78
CA PHE A 355 -27.96 2.88 -0.25
C PHE A 355 -27.90 2.79 1.27
N GLY A 356 -28.57 3.70 1.95
CA GLY A 356 -28.58 3.68 3.40
C GLY A 356 -29.71 4.48 4.02
N PHE A 357 -29.74 4.46 5.36
CA PHE A 357 -30.68 5.28 6.13
C PHE A 357 -29.99 5.88 7.36
N VAL A 358 -30.57 7.00 7.80
CA VAL A 358 -30.24 7.64 9.07
C VAL A 358 -31.50 7.69 9.91
N PHE A 359 -31.39 7.24 11.15
CA PHE A 359 -32.49 7.18 12.11
C PHE A 359 -32.14 7.98 13.37
N GLU A 360 -32.93 9.01 13.64
CA GLU A 360 -32.83 9.92 14.78
C GLU A 360 -34.20 10.01 15.48
N PRO A 361 -34.55 9.04 16.34
CA PRO A 361 -35.87 8.95 16.93
C PRO A 361 -36.20 10.13 17.85
N ALA A 362 -37.35 10.76 17.66
CA ALA A 362 -37.75 11.94 18.43
C ALA A 362 -37.91 11.67 19.94
N ASN A 363 -38.23 10.42 20.30
CA ASN A 363 -38.41 9.98 21.69
C ASN A 363 -37.12 9.56 22.39
N VAL A 364 -36.00 9.42 21.68
CA VAL A 364 -34.68 9.15 22.26
C VAL A 364 -33.72 10.26 21.81
N LYS A 365 -33.61 11.28 22.65
CA LYS A 365 -32.78 12.46 22.34
C LYS A 365 -31.31 12.07 22.13
N ASN A 366 -30.66 12.72 21.17
CA ASN A 366 -29.24 12.58 20.86
C ASN A 366 -28.79 11.14 20.47
N LEU A 367 -29.74 10.30 20.03
CA LEU A 367 -29.42 9.02 19.37
C LEU A 367 -29.47 9.24 17.86
N ALA A 368 -28.40 8.88 17.18
CA ALA A 368 -28.31 8.82 15.73
C ALA A 368 -27.76 7.45 15.30
N VAL A 369 -28.43 6.77 14.39
CA VAL A 369 -28.00 5.51 13.81
C VAL A 369 -27.98 5.67 12.30
N ALA A 370 -26.86 5.38 11.66
CA ALA A 370 -26.76 5.33 10.21
C ALA A 370 -26.30 3.94 9.77
N VAL A 371 -26.95 3.39 8.75
CA VAL A 371 -26.55 2.15 8.09
C VAL A 371 -26.46 2.43 6.60
N ASP A 372 -25.31 2.16 6.02
CA ASP A 372 -25.03 2.34 4.61
C ASP A 372 -24.49 1.06 3.99
N TYR A 373 -25.10 0.62 2.92
CA TYR A 373 -24.53 -0.36 1.99
C TYR A 373 -23.73 0.36 0.92
N TYR A 374 -22.58 -0.18 0.56
CA TYR A 374 -21.80 0.30 -0.55
C TYR A 374 -21.35 -0.85 -1.47
N ARG A 375 -21.27 -0.57 -2.76
CA ARG A 375 -20.67 -1.43 -3.76
C ARG A 375 -19.89 -0.59 -4.76
N ILE A 376 -18.61 -0.92 -4.92
CA ILE A 376 -17.67 -0.23 -5.79
C ILE A 376 -17.08 -1.26 -6.74
N ASN A 377 -17.27 -1.06 -8.04
CA ASN A 377 -16.65 -1.86 -9.09
C ASN A 377 -15.71 -0.95 -9.88
N VAL A 378 -14.42 -1.26 -9.88
CA VAL A 378 -13.43 -0.55 -10.69
C VAL A 378 -13.10 -1.40 -11.91
N THR A 379 -13.13 -0.78 -13.08
CA THR A 379 -12.65 -1.33 -14.35
C THR A 379 -11.52 -0.47 -14.89
N ASP A 380 -10.78 -1.01 -15.84
CA ASP A 380 -9.58 -0.33 -16.37
C ASP A 380 -8.61 0.07 -15.25
N ALA A 381 -8.63 -0.65 -14.11
CA ALA A 381 -7.78 -0.36 -12.96
C ALA A 381 -6.30 -0.44 -13.37
N ILE A 382 -5.55 0.56 -12.95
CA ILE A 382 -4.09 0.58 -13.15
C ILE A 382 -3.48 -0.39 -12.15
N SER A 383 -3.02 -1.52 -12.65
CA SER A 383 -2.50 -2.60 -11.83
C SER A 383 -1.40 -3.37 -12.54
N SER A 384 -0.65 -4.09 -11.73
CA SER A 384 0.36 -5.04 -12.18
C SER A 384 -0.02 -6.43 -11.69
N PRO A 385 0.14 -7.49 -12.50
CA PRO A 385 0.03 -8.84 -11.99
C PRO A 385 1.11 -9.08 -10.95
N SER A 386 0.81 -9.83 -9.89
CA SER A 386 1.85 -10.23 -8.94
C SER A 386 2.76 -11.29 -9.56
N THR A 387 3.99 -11.40 -9.08
CA THR A 387 4.90 -12.47 -9.47
C THR A 387 4.28 -13.85 -9.21
N THR A 388 3.56 -14.01 -8.09
CA THR A 388 2.84 -15.23 -7.75
C THR A 388 1.76 -15.56 -8.78
N ASP A 389 0.93 -14.55 -9.18
CA ASP A 389 -0.11 -14.77 -10.18
C ASP A 389 0.45 -15.25 -11.52
N ILE A 390 1.54 -14.64 -11.97
CA ILE A 390 2.19 -15.00 -13.23
C ILE A 390 2.75 -16.43 -13.16
N LEU A 391 3.44 -16.76 -12.07
CA LEU A 391 4.01 -18.09 -11.87
C LEU A 391 2.92 -19.15 -11.73
N ASP A 392 1.85 -18.88 -10.97
CA ASP A 392 0.72 -19.81 -10.81
C ASP A 392 0.01 -20.08 -12.13
N GLN A 393 -0.25 -19.03 -12.92
CA GLN A 393 -0.91 -19.17 -14.23
C GLN A 393 -0.03 -19.90 -15.25
N CYS A 394 1.30 -19.85 -15.12
CA CYS A 394 2.21 -20.58 -15.99
C CYS A 394 2.38 -22.03 -15.50
N TYR A 395 2.70 -22.24 -14.23
CA TYR A 395 3.23 -23.53 -13.74
C TYR A 395 2.27 -24.34 -12.87
N SER A 396 1.17 -23.78 -12.38
CA SER A 396 0.25 -24.53 -11.51
C SER A 396 -0.74 -25.35 -12.33
N SER A 397 -0.87 -26.66 -12.05
CA SER A 397 -1.88 -27.52 -12.66
C SER A 397 -3.33 -27.06 -12.42
N LYS A 398 -3.56 -26.24 -11.40
CA LYS A 398 -4.88 -25.65 -11.13
C LYS A 398 -5.29 -24.63 -12.19
N PHE A 399 -4.34 -23.87 -12.74
CA PHE A 399 -4.59 -22.76 -13.67
C PHE A 399 -4.09 -23.05 -15.09
N ASN A 400 -3.15 -23.98 -15.24
CA ASN A 400 -2.61 -24.46 -16.50
C ASN A 400 -2.50 -26.00 -16.48
N PRO A 401 -3.62 -26.71 -16.50
CA PRO A 401 -3.66 -28.17 -16.31
C PRO A 401 -2.94 -28.95 -17.42
N SER A 402 -2.83 -28.39 -18.61
CA SER A 402 -2.09 -28.98 -19.75
C SER A 402 -0.61 -28.60 -19.78
N PHE A 403 -0.13 -27.76 -18.87
CA PHE A 403 1.23 -27.19 -18.87
C PHE A 403 1.66 -26.62 -20.22
N GLU A 404 0.76 -25.99 -20.94
CA GLU A 404 1.06 -25.28 -22.17
C GLU A 404 1.70 -23.93 -21.92
N TYR A 405 2.59 -23.52 -22.85
CA TYR A 405 3.20 -22.21 -22.83
C TYR A 405 2.15 -21.16 -23.18
N ASN A 406 1.85 -20.25 -22.25
CA ASN A 406 0.81 -19.22 -22.35
C ASN A 406 1.37 -17.80 -22.18
N ALA A 407 0.50 -16.78 -22.19
CA ALA A 407 0.88 -15.38 -22.05
C ALA A 407 1.60 -15.07 -20.72
N SER A 408 1.26 -15.75 -19.63
CA SER A 408 1.93 -15.58 -18.34
C SER A 408 3.33 -16.18 -18.34
N CYS A 409 3.53 -17.29 -19.05
CA CYS A 409 4.87 -17.87 -19.25
C CYS A 409 5.80 -16.92 -20.03
N ALA A 410 5.25 -16.14 -20.98
CA ALA A 410 6.01 -15.15 -21.74
C ALA A 410 6.50 -13.96 -20.90
N MET A 411 5.97 -13.77 -19.68
CA MET A 411 6.40 -12.74 -18.73
C MET A 411 7.57 -13.19 -17.83
N ILE A 412 8.09 -14.42 -18.01
CA ILE A 412 9.12 -15.01 -17.15
C ILE A 412 10.46 -14.98 -17.88
N TYR A 413 11.42 -14.24 -17.36
CA TYR A 413 12.76 -14.05 -17.94
C TYR A 413 13.82 -14.66 -17.02
N ARG A 414 14.16 -15.92 -17.26
CA ARG A 414 15.19 -16.66 -16.51
C ARG A 414 16.59 -16.31 -16.96
N ASN A 415 17.57 -16.50 -16.09
CA ASN A 415 18.97 -16.48 -16.47
C ASN A 415 19.24 -17.63 -17.46
N THR A 416 19.81 -17.31 -18.61
CA THR A 416 20.03 -18.25 -19.70
C THR A 416 21.09 -19.31 -19.40
N LEU A 417 22.01 -19.06 -18.46
CA LEU A 417 23.10 -19.96 -18.10
C LEU A 417 22.70 -20.99 -17.02
N ASN A 418 21.96 -20.52 -16.01
CA ASN A 418 21.65 -21.32 -14.81
C ASN A 418 20.16 -21.50 -14.53
N GLY A 419 19.29 -20.92 -15.36
CA GLY A 419 17.84 -21.06 -15.26
C GLY A 419 17.17 -20.35 -14.08
N THR A 420 17.92 -19.65 -13.22
CA THR A 420 17.37 -19.01 -12.03
C THR A 420 16.56 -17.75 -12.35
N LEU A 421 15.67 -17.36 -11.44
CA LEU A 421 14.91 -16.10 -11.50
C LEU A 421 15.57 -14.96 -10.68
N ASN A 422 16.76 -15.18 -10.12
CA ASN A 422 17.50 -14.23 -9.31
C ASN A 422 18.92 -13.99 -9.85
N GLY A 423 19.61 -12.99 -9.31
CA GLY A 423 20.95 -12.58 -9.73
C GLY A 423 20.94 -11.47 -10.80
N VAL A 424 22.14 -10.93 -11.09
CA VAL A 424 22.30 -9.75 -11.96
C VAL A 424 21.93 -10.03 -13.43
N ASP A 425 22.05 -11.26 -13.88
CA ASP A 425 21.80 -11.67 -15.28
C ASP A 425 20.37 -12.14 -15.55
N SER A 426 19.50 -12.09 -14.54
CA SER A 426 18.08 -12.42 -14.68
C SER A 426 17.21 -11.16 -14.55
N LYS A 427 16.31 -10.94 -15.51
CA LYS A 427 15.27 -9.90 -15.37
C LYS A 427 14.16 -10.36 -14.42
N GLY A 428 14.03 -11.67 -14.17
CA GLY A 428 13.00 -12.25 -13.32
C GLY A 428 11.63 -12.26 -13.98
N VAL A 429 10.60 -11.88 -13.23
CA VAL A 429 9.20 -11.87 -13.69
C VAL A 429 8.79 -10.45 -14.04
N PHE A 430 8.25 -10.24 -15.24
CA PHE A 430 7.77 -8.93 -15.67
C PHE A 430 6.39 -8.62 -15.09
N THR A 431 6.29 -7.52 -14.36
CA THR A 431 5.08 -7.07 -13.68
C THR A 431 4.72 -5.62 -14.06
N GLY A 432 4.77 -5.33 -15.36
CA GLY A 432 4.44 -3.99 -15.89
C GLY A 432 3.00 -3.58 -15.61
N GLN A 433 2.80 -2.27 -15.47
CA GLN A 433 1.47 -1.70 -15.23
C GLN A 433 0.61 -1.63 -16.49
N SER A 434 -0.70 -1.86 -16.35
CA SER A 434 -1.68 -1.77 -17.43
C SER A 434 -3.06 -1.37 -16.91
N ASN A 435 -3.94 -0.87 -17.79
CA ASN A 435 -5.37 -0.62 -17.51
C ASN A 435 -6.25 -1.87 -17.72
N GLN A 436 -5.80 -3.03 -17.29
CA GLN A 436 -6.56 -4.27 -17.45
C GLN A 436 -7.18 -4.76 -16.13
N GLY A 437 -6.86 -4.09 -15.03
CA GLY A 437 -7.28 -4.49 -13.70
C GLY A 437 -8.76 -4.29 -13.45
N LYS A 438 -9.29 -5.10 -12.53
CA LYS A 438 -10.65 -4.98 -11.99
C LYS A 438 -10.60 -5.13 -10.48
N LEU A 439 -11.40 -4.31 -9.79
CA LEU A 439 -11.56 -4.37 -8.33
C LEU A 439 -13.04 -4.44 -7.99
N TRP A 440 -13.40 -5.22 -6.98
CA TRP A 440 -14.75 -5.34 -6.45
C TRP A 440 -14.70 -5.21 -4.94
N ILE A 441 -15.37 -4.19 -4.44
CA ILE A 441 -15.48 -3.95 -3.00
C ILE A 441 -16.96 -3.71 -2.70
N SER A 442 -17.49 -4.41 -1.70
CA SER A 442 -18.83 -4.17 -1.17
C SER A 442 -18.85 -4.38 0.34
N GLY A 443 -19.85 -3.80 1.00
CA GLY A 443 -20.01 -3.98 2.44
C GLY A 443 -21.10 -3.12 3.03
N TYR A 444 -21.12 -3.13 4.36
CA TYR A 444 -22.02 -2.30 5.16
C TYR A 444 -21.22 -1.55 6.22
N ASP A 445 -21.60 -0.29 6.42
CA ASP A 445 -21.16 0.56 7.51
C ASP A 445 -22.31 0.83 8.46
N LEU A 446 -22.13 0.56 9.74
CA LEU A 446 -23.05 0.96 10.81
C LEU A 446 -22.35 1.98 11.68
N ASN A 447 -22.95 3.15 11.82
CA ASN A 447 -22.51 4.21 12.73
C ASN A 447 -23.63 4.50 13.74
N LEU A 448 -23.28 4.43 15.03
CA LEU A 448 -24.17 4.79 16.12
C LEU A 448 -23.51 5.85 16.98
N GLY A 449 -24.17 6.97 17.16
CA GLY A 449 -23.82 8.02 18.11
C GLY A 449 -24.92 8.18 19.13
N TYR A 450 -24.59 8.15 20.41
CA TYR A 450 -25.55 8.36 21.49
C TYR A 450 -24.94 9.21 22.60
N SER A 451 -25.58 10.33 22.91
CA SER A 451 -25.20 11.17 24.05
C SER A 451 -26.34 11.19 25.05
N ILE A 452 -26.15 10.57 26.21
CA ILE A 452 -27.17 10.45 27.25
C ILE A 452 -26.73 11.14 28.54
N SER A 453 -27.60 11.98 29.07
CA SER A 453 -27.40 12.56 30.40
C SER A 453 -27.65 11.53 31.49
N MET A 454 -26.79 11.49 32.51
CA MET A 454 -27.00 10.64 33.69
C MET A 454 -28.34 10.95 34.38
N LYS A 455 -28.82 12.20 34.28
CA LYS A 455 -30.14 12.57 34.74
C LYS A 455 -31.27 11.83 34.04
N ASP A 456 -31.15 11.62 32.74
CA ASP A 456 -32.17 10.90 31.92
C ASP A 456 -32.22 9.41 32.27
N LEU A 457 -31.14 8.87 32.87
CA LEU A 457 -31.04 7.51 33.41
C LEU A 457 -31.49 7.40 34.87
N GLY A 458 -31.97 8.48 35.48
CA GLY A 458 -32.40 8.52 36.88
C GLY A 458 -31.28 8.73 37.90
N PHE A 459 -30.07 9.05 37.44
CA PHE A 459 -28.93 9.38 38.32
C PHE A 459 -28.85 10.87 38.63
N ALA A 460 -28.00 11.23 39.60
CA ALA A 460 -27.75 12.62 39.97
C ALA A 460 -27.18 13.42 38.78
N PRO A 461 -27.68 14.64 38.51
CA PRO A 461 -27.22 15.47 37.36
C PRO A 461 -25.72 15.77 37.37
N GLN A 462 -25.09 15.78 38.56
CA GLN A 462 -23.66 16.02 38.75
C GLN A 462 -22.79 14.92 38.10
N LEU A 463 -23.36 13.74 37.90
CA LEU A 463 -22.66 12.65 37.17
C LEU A 463 -22.55 12.90 35.66
N GLY A 464 -23.10 14.01 35.14
CA GLY A 464 -22.86 14.50 33.81
C GLY A 464 -23.50 13.69 32.71
N LYS A 465 -22.70 13.29 31.71
CA LYS A 465 -23.19 12.57 30.51
C LYS A 465 -22.23 11.52 30.01
N LEU A 466 -22.78 10.53 29.30
CA LEU A 466 -22.06 9.55 28.50
C LEU A 466 -22.22 9.86 27.03
N ASP A 467 -21.10 9.94 26.32
CA ASP A 467 -21.05 10.03 24.86
C ASP A 467 -20.54 8.67 24.32
N ILE A 468 -21.37 7.95 23.60
CA ILE A 468 -21.11 6.61 23.05
C ILE A 468 -21.05 6.72 21.52
N ASN A 469 -19.96 6.24 20.93
CA ASN A 469 -19.83 6.12 19.49
C ASN A 469 -19.44 4.69 19.14
N PHE A 470 -20.15 4.07 18.20
CA PHE A 470 -19.89 2.75 17.71
C PHE A 470 -19.88 2.77 16.18
N ASN A 471 -18.74 2.38 15.60
CA ASN A 471 -18.56 2.28 14.16
C ASN A 471 -18.22 0.83 13.84
N TYR A 472 -19.02 0.20 13.00
CA TYR A 472 -18.83 -1.18 12.55
C TYR A 472 -18.81 -1.23 11.04
N ASN A 473 -17.79 -1.89 10.48
CA ASN A 473 -17.69 -2.17 9.06
C ASN A 473 -17.65 -3.68 8.84
N THR A 474 -18.45 -4.15 7.90
CA THR A 474 -18.40 -5.54 7.40
C THR A 474 -18.24 -5.54 5.89
N VAL A 475 -17.28 -6.32 5.41
CA VAL A 475 -16.94 -6.45 4.00
C VAL A 475 -17.73 -7.59 3.39
N GLY A 476 -18.45 -7.34 2.29
CA GLY A 476 -19.14 -8.33 1.46
C GLY A 476 -18.15 -8.98 0.47
N ASP A 477 -17.68 -8.19 -0.49
CA ASP A 477 -16.64 -8.55 -1.45
C ASP A 477 -15.38 -7.74 -1.18
N ASN A 478 -14.20 -8.35 -1.36
CA ASN A 478 -12.91 -7.67 -1.44
C ASN A 478 -12.04 -8.43 -2.44
N ALA A 479 -12.34 -8.27 -3.72
CA ALA A 479 -11.70 -9.04 -4.78
C ALA A 479 -10.99 -8.15 -5.78
N PHE A 480 -9.93 -8.68 -6.37
CA PHE A 480 -9.22 -8.03 -7.46
C PHE A 480 -8.78 -9.02 -8.54
N GLN A 481 -8.55 -8.50 -9.73
CA GLN A 481 -8.01 -9.20 -10.88
C GLN A 481 -7.06 -8.24 -11.61
N PRO A 482 -5.73 -8.43 -11.53
CA PRO A 482 -4.75 -7.44 -12.04
C PRO A 482 -4.76 -7.27 -13.54
N THR A 483 -5.02 -8.33 -14.32
CA THR A 483 -5.13 -8.29 -15.78
C THR A 483 -6.32 -9.13 -16.25
N ALA A 484 -6.70 -9.01 -17.51
CA ALA A 484 -7.82 -9.78 -18.08
C ALA A 484 -7.64 -11.30 -17.95
N THR A 485 -6.39 -11.77 -17.94
CA THR A 485 -6.02 -13.19 -17.85
C THR A 485 -5.62 -13.63 -16.44
N SER A 486 -5.42 -12.68 -15.51
CA SER A 486 -5.03 -12.97 -14.13
C SER A 486 -6.14 -13.66 -13.36
N ILE A 487 -5.76 -14.35 -12.30
CA ILE A 487 -6.67 -14.99 -11.36
C ILE A 487 -7.49 -13.91 -10.65
N ARG A 488 -8.82 -14.07 -10.61
CA ARG A 488 -9.64 -13.27 -9.71
C ARG A 488 -9.47 -13.80 -8.28
N ARG A 489 -8.95 -12.98 -7.40
CA ARG A 489 -8.71 -13.30 -6.00
C ARG A 489 -9.70 -12.58 -5.11
N ASP A 490 -10.34 -13.33 -4.22
CA ASP A 490 -11.11 -12.77 -3.11
C ASP A 490 -10.25 -12.80 -1.86
N CYS A 491 -9.92 -11.62 -1.34
CA CYS A 491 -9.03 -11.45 -0.21
C CYS A 491 -9.75 -11.20 1.12
N LYS A 492 -11.08 -11.23 1.16
CA LYS A 492 -11.86 -11.03 2.37
C LYS A 492 -11.51 -12.06 3.44
N GLY A 493 -10.99 -11.61 4.57
CA GLY A 493 -10.57 -12.46 5.69
C GLY A 493 -9.26 -13.17 5.47
N PHE A 494 -8.51 -12.85 4.40
CA PHE A 494 -7.27 -13.52 4.05
C PHE A 494 -6.06 -12.58 4.07
N TYR A 495 -4.89 -13.20 4.19
CA TYR A 495 -3.58 -12.59 3.96
C TYR A 495 -2.68 -13.57 3.18
N SER A 496 -1.83 -13.05 2.31
CA SER A 496 -0.90 -13.80 1.47
C SER A 496 0.07 -12.87 0.75
N ASN A 497 1.01 -13.40 -0.02
CA ASN A 497 1.83 -12.58 -0.92
C ASN A 497 1.01 -11.86 -2.00
N ALA A 498 -0.08 -12.47 -2.47
CA ALA A 498 -0.95 -11.88 -3.49
C ALA A 498 -2.02 -10.94 -2.89
N CYS A 499 -2.70 -11.36 -1.82
CA CYS A 499 -3.67 -10.52 -1.10
C CYS A 499 -3.00 -9.41 -0.27
N GLY A 500 -1.70 -9.48 -0.05
CA GLY A 500 -0.97 -8.54 0.80
C GLY A 500 -1.28 -8.72 2.28
N VAL A 501 -1.26 -7.59 3.01
CA VAL A 501 -1.53 -7.52 4.45
C VAL A 501 -3.01 -7.77 4.78
N ALA A 502 -3.30 -7.80 6.06
CA ALA A 502 -4.58 -8.12 6.67
C ALA A 502 -5.83 -7.50 6.00
N ASN A 503 -6.68 -8.33 5.43
CA ASN A 503 -7.98 -7.95 4.83
C ASN A 503 -9.13 -8.44 5.71
N PHE A 504 -9.44 -7.72 6.77
CA PHE A 504 -10.46 -8.13 7.73
C PHE A 504 -11.85 -8.19 7.13
N ALA A 505 -12.61 -9.26 7.44
CA ALA A 505 -14.02 -9.35 7.11
C ALA A 505 -14.88 -8.38 7.92
N ASN A 506 -14.49 -8.16 9.19
CA ASN A 506 -15.21 -7.28 10.11
C ASN A 506 -14.23 -6.48 10.96
N LYS A 507 -14.56 -5.20 11.19
CA LYS A 507 -13.87 -4.32 12.13
C LYS A 507 -14.90 -3.47 12.88
N PHE A 508 -14.63 -3.19 14.14
CA PHE A 508 -15.39 -2.14 14.84
C PHE A 508 -14.50 -1.33 15.77
N ASN A 509 -14.97 -0.12 16.02
CA ASN A 509 -14.43 0.80 17.00
C ASN A 509 -15.57 1.29 17.88
N GLN A 510 -15.46 1.05 19.20
CA GLN A 510 -16.43 1.49 20.17
C GLN A 510 -15.75 2.40 21.17
N ARG A 511 -16.19 3.65 21.19
CA ARG A 511 -15.68 4.68 22.09
C ARG A 511 -16.77 5.13 23.04
N THR A 512 -16.47 5.15 24.34
CA THR A 512 -17.32 5.78 25.35
C THR A 512 -16.53 6.82 26.10
N VAL A 513 -17.13 7.99 26.28
CA VAL A 513 -16.57 9.09 27.08
C VAL A 513 -17.59 9.50 28.13
N TRP A 514 -17.23 9.39 29.37
CA TRP A 514 -17.99 9.90 30.51
C TRP A 514 -17.45 11.28 30.88
N SER A 515 -18.33 12.28 30.81
CA SER A 515 -18.03 13.68 31.14
C SER A 515 -18.79 14.11 32.39
N PHE A 516 -18.09 14.47 33.47
CA PHE A 516 -18.67 14.89 34.74
C PHE A 516 -17.81 15.99 35.39
N GLY A 517 -18.44 17.11 35.77
CA GLY A 517 -17.71 18.26 36.25
C GLY A 517 -16.58 18.68 35.30
N GLU A 518 -15.37 18.76 35.81
CA GLU A 518 -14.16 19.13 35.07
C GLU A 518 -13.44 17.93 34.44
N TYR A 519 -13.96 16.72 34.62
CA TYR A 519 -13.31 15.47 34.19
C TYR A 519 -14.00 14.87 32.99
N LYS A 520 -13.18 14.23 32.13
CA LYS A 520 -13.64 13.29 31.09
C LYS A 520 -12.81 12.04 31.19
N LEU A 521 -13.47 10.91 31.32
CA LEU A 521 -12.86 9.59 31.31
C LEU A 521 -13.42 8.82 30.13
N GLY A 522 -12.59 8.11 29.41
CA GLY A 522 -13.06 7.35 28.27
C GLY A 522 -12.21 6.13 27.97
N TYR A 523 -12.82 5.24 27.23
CA TYR A 523 -12.13 4.13 26.61
C TYR A 523 -12.49 4.03 25.13
N ASN A 524 -11.61 3.38 24.38
CA ASN A 524 -11.79 3.04 22.98
C ASN A 524 -11.45 1.57 22.80
N LEU A 525 -12.42 0.75 22.38
CA LEU A 525 -12.25 -0.65 22.05
C LEU A 525 -12.16 -0.79 20.54
N ARG A 526 -11.00 -1.23 20.05
CA ARG A 526 -10.72 -1.52 18.63
C ARG A 526 -10.75 -3.03 18.41
N HIS A 527 -11.63 -3.48 17.54
CA HIS A 527 -11.77 -4.90 17.18
C HIS A 527 -11.41 -5.14 15.72
N MET A 528 -10.69 -6.22 15.49
CA MET A 528 -10.36 -6.77 14.16
C MET A 528 -10.70 -8.26 14.17
N SER A 529 -11.45 -8.72 13.15
CA SER A 529 -11.78 -10.15 13.00
C SER A 529 -10.53 -11.01 12.77
N SER A 530 -10.68 -12.31 12.91
CA SER A 530 -9.65 -13.29 12.56
C SER A 530 -9.30 -13.22 11.06
N LEU A 531 -8.09 -13.68 10.74
CA LEU A 531 -7.57 -13.83 9.38
C LEU A 531 -7.06 -15.25 9.17
N GLN A 532 -7.06 -15.68 7.91
CA GLN A 532 -6.46 -16.93 7.48
C GLN A 532 -5.48 -16.68 6.33
N VAL A 533 -4.53 -17.59 6.16
CA VAL A 533 -3.74 -17.62 4.93
C VAL A 533 -4.67 -17.90 3.76
N GLU A 534 -4.48 -17.19 2.64
CA GLU A 534 -5.24 -17.42 1.41
C GLU A 534 -5.15 -18.90 0.98
N PRO A 535 -6.29 -19.56 0.69
CA PRO A 535 -6.29 -20.95 0.24
C PRO A 535 -5.45 -21.15 -1.04
N GLY A 536 -4.54 -22.12 -1.00
CA GLY A 536 -3.64 -22.41 -2.13
C GLY A 536 -2.37 -21.55 -2.17
N SER A 537 -2.16 -20.65 -1.21
CA SER A 537 -0.89 -19.96 -1.04
C SER A 537 0.17 -20.92 -0.52
N GLY A 538 1.28 -21.10 -1.28
CA GLY A 538 2.32 -22.11 -0.99
C GLY A 538 3.38 -21.73 0.04
N THR A 539 3.31 -20.54 0.64
CA THR A 539 4.41 -19.98 1.45
C THR A 539 3.96 -19.64 2.88
N TRP A 540 3.53 -20.64 3.63
CA TRP A 540 3.15 -20.47 5.04
C TRP A 540 3.60 -21.66 5.90
N VAL A 541 3.74 -21.41 7.19
CA VAL A 541 3.98 -22.43 8.21
C VAL A 541 2.65 -22.73 8.90
N GLU A 542 2.33 -24.00 9.15
CA GLU A 542 1.02 -24.42 9.70
C GLU A 542 0.62 -23.67 10.97
N SER A 543 1.59 -23.41 11.85
CA SER A 543 1.37 -22.65 13.09
C SER A 543 0.90 -21.20 12.89
N PHE A 544 1.12 -20.64 11.70
CA PHE A 544 0.75 -19.24 11.37
C PHE A 544 -0.43 -19.15 10.39
N LYS A 545 -1.06 -20.27 10.06
CA LYS A 545 -2.19 -20.33 9.12
C LYS A 545 -3.38 -19.46 9.55
N ASN A 546 -3.59 -19.35 10.85
CA ASN A 546 -4.71 -18.60 11.41
C ASN A 546 -4.21 -17.53 12.36
N VAL A 547 -4.64 -16.28 12.13
CA VAL A 547 -4.48 -15.18 13.07
C VAL A 547 -5.81 -15.00 13.80
N PRO A 548 -5.86 -15.10 15.13
CA PRO A 548 -7.11 -14.93 15.88
C PRO A 548 -7.63 -13.50 15.79
N SER A 549 -8.87 -13.27 16.20
CA SER A 549 -9.41 -11.92 16.34
C SER A 549 -8.62 -11.13 17.38
N TYR A 550 -8.49 -9.82 17.14
CA TYR A 550 -7.73 -8.93 18.02
C TYR A 550 -8.60 -7.82 18.57
N ASN A 551 -8.40 -7.57 19.87
CA ASN A 551 -9.02 -6.47 20.59
C ASN A 551 -7.92 -5.64 21.25
N TYR A 552 -7.94 -4.32 21.03
CA TYR A 552 -7.13 -3.36 21.76
C TYR A 552 -8.03 -2.43 22.55
N VAL A 553 -7.63 -2.10 23.76
CA VAL A 553 -8.33 -1.12 24.60
C VAL A 553 -7.38 0.04 24.85
N ASP A 554 -7.85 1.24 24.51
CA ASP A 554 -7.16 2.48 24.79
C ASP A 554 -7.95 3.24 25.85
N LEU A 555 -7.27 3.82 26.85
CA LEU A 555 -7.87 4.61 27.91
C LEU A 555 -7.49 6.07 27.73
N ASN A 556 -8.41 6.98 28.04
CA ASN A 556 -8.14 8.41 28.00
C ASN A 556 -8.78 9.13 29.20
N ALA A 557 -8.09 10.14 29.69
CA ALA A 557 -8.56 11.02 30.75
C ALA A 557 -8.23 12.47 30.39
N THR A 558 -9.16 13.37 30.69
CA THR A 558 -8.97 14.82 30.56
C THR A 558 -9.42 15.49 31.85
N TRP A 559 -8.62 16.41 32.33
CA TRP A 559 -8.94 17.27 33.48
C TRP A 559 -8.82 18.72 33.05
N ASN A 560 -9.94 19.43 33.06
CA ASN A 560 -10.00 20.87 32.86
C ASN A 560 -9.71 21.58 34.21
N TYR A 561 -8.42 21.60 34.62
CA TYR A 561 -7.98 22.14 35.90
C TYR A 561 -8.42 23.59 36.12
N SER A 562 -8.37 24.39 35.05
CA SER A 562 -8.84 25.78 35.05
C SER A 562 -9.30 26.20 33.64
N LYS A 563 -9.81 27.42 33.49
CA LYS A 563 -10.11 27.99 32.17
C LYS A 563 -8.86 28.08 31.26
N MET A 564 -7.67 28.18 31.88
CA MET A 564 -6.39 28.34 31.18
C MET A 564 -5.63 27.02 30.98
N LEU A 565 -5.85 26.01 31.85
CA LEU A 565 -5.06 24.76 31.84
C LEU A 565 -5.97 23.54 31.72
N ARG A 566 -5.70 22.74 30.69
CA ARG A 566 -6.27 21.40 30.48
C ARG A 566 -5.16 20.36 30.46
N LEU A 567 -5.30 19.34 31.26
CA LEU A 567 -4.41 18.17 31.30
C LEU A 567 -5.07 17.00 30.59
N ASN A 568 -4.29 16.27 29.79
CA ASN A 568 -4.75 15.09 29.08
C ASN A 568 -3.80 13.92 29.35
N MET A 569 -4.35 12.73 29.49
CA MET A 569 -3.63 11.48 29.57
C MET A 569 -4.24 10.49 28.59
N SER A 570 -3.43 9.75 27.84
CA SER A 570 -3.88 8.58 27.08
C SER A 570 -2.96 7.39 27.32
N VAL A 571 -3.56 6.22 27.36
CA VAL A 571 -2.87 4.93 27.49
C VAL A 571 -3.34 4.08 26.32
N ASN A 572 -2.56 4.02 25.24
CA ASN A 572 -2.85 3.19 24.10
C ASN A 572 -2.44 1.75 24.43
N ASN A 573 -3.22 0.77 23.93
CA ASN A 573 -3.00 -0.65 24.22
C ASN A 573 -2.81 -0.90 25.73
N ALA A 574 -3.79 -0.52 26.54
CA ALA A 574 -3.71 -0.50 27.99
C ALA A 574 -3.33 -1.87 28.60
N PHE A 575 -3.67 -2.96 27.93
CA PHE A 575 -3.36 -4.32 28.38
C PHE A 575 -2.06 -4.87 27.81
N ASN A 576 -1.26 -4.05 27.09
CA ASN A 576 0.02 -4.44 26.48
C ASN A 576 -0.08 -5.70 25.61
N LYS A 577 -1.17 -5.81 24.83
CA LYS A 577 -1.39 -6.98 23.97
C LYS A 577 -0.37 -6.99 22.84
N GLN A 578 0.39 -8.10 22.76
CA GLN A 578 1.40 -8.27 21.71
C GLN A 578 0.78 -8.54 20.34
N PRO A 579 1.41 -8.14 19.24
CA PRO A 579 0.94 -8.44 17.89
C PRO A 579 0.99 -9.95 17.59
N PRO A 580 0.17 -10.45 16.63
CA PRO A 580 0.26 -11.85 16.22
C PRO A 580 1.51 -12.10 15.40
N LEU A 581 2.05 -13.31 15.46
CA LEU A 581 3.10 -13.77 14.57
C LEU A 581 2.50 -14.30 13.27
N VAL A 582 3.03 -13.85 12.12
CA VAL A 582 2.53 -14.22 10.78
C VAL A 582 3.62 -14.80 9.86
N GLY A 583 4.85 -14.92 10.37
CA GLY A 583 6.01 -15.34 9.57
C GLY A 583 6.49 -14.25 8.59
N ASN A 584 7.76 -14.28 8.25
CA ASN A 584 8.40 -13.21 7.44
C ASN A 584 8.38 -13.48 5.93
N THR A 585 7.83 -14.59 5.46
CA THR A 585 7.76 -14.96 4.05
C THR A 585 6.53 -14.43 3.33
N ILE A 586 5.58 -13.85 4.09
CA ILE A 586 4.32 -13.30 3.56
C ILE A 586 4.42 -11.79 3.51
N ALA A 587 4.06 -11.21 2.36
CA ALA A 587 4.22 -9.79 2.02
C ALA A 587 5.70 -9.36 1.93
N THR A 588 5.96 -8.06 1.81
CA THR A 588 7.31 -7.50 1.69
C THR A 588 7.85 -7.09 3.05
N THR A 589 9.16 -6.90 3.16
CA THR A 589 9.80 -6.41 4.38
C THR A 589 9.33 -5.02 4.82
N SER A 590 8.76 -4.22 3.90
CA SER A 590 8.16 -2.92 4.22
C SER A 590 6.78 -3.03 4.87
N THR A 591 6.09 -4.15 4.70
CA THR A 591 4.74 -4.38 5.20
C THR A 591 4.67 -5.45 6.29
N ASN A 592 5.66 -6.38 6.30
CA ASN A 592 5.83 -7.41 7.32
C ASN A 592 7.19 -7.21 8.01
N GLY A 593 7.22 -6.50 9.10
CA GLY A 593 8.40 -6.26 9.93
C GLY A 593 8.30 -6.99 11.27
N GLY A 594 9.38 -7.69 11.67
CA GLY A 594 9.39 -8.44 12.94
C GLY A 594 8.38 -9.61 13.01
N ASN A 595 8.11 -10.26 11.88
CA ASN A 595 7.14 -11.37 11.74
C ASN A 595 5.70 -10.97 12.08
N THR A 596 5.32 -9.73 11.82
CA THR A 596 3.94 -9.22 12.00
C THR A 596 3.66 -8.11 10.99
N PHE A 597 2.44 -7.56 11.01
CA PHE A 597 2.05 -6.40 10.18
C PHE A 597 2.03 -5.12 11.02
N PRO A 598 3.14 -4.33 11.09
CA PRO A 598 3.24 -3.16 11.96
C PRO A 598 2.25 -2.03 11.63
N SER A 599 1.79 -1.95 10.38
CA SER A 599 0.75 -0.99 9.97
C SER A 599 -0.65 -1.34 10.48
N THR A 600 -0.85 -2.57 11.02
CA THR A 600 -2.13 -3.12 11.42
C THR A 600 -2.20 -3.40 12.92
N TYR A 601 -1.13 -3.98 13.46
CA TYR A 601 -1.06 -4.40 14.86
C TYR A 601 -0.07 -3.54 15.65
N ASP A 602 -0.38 -3.30 16.92
CA ASP A 602 0.42 -2.50 17.83
C ASP A 602 1.76 -3.19 18.18
N THR A 603 2.83 -2.81 17.50
CA THR A 603 4.18 -3.36 17.72
C THR A 603 4.95 -2.66 18.84
N ILE A 604 4.52 -1.45 19.24
CA ILE A 604 5.13 -0.69 20.34
C ILE A 604 4.68 -1.22 21.70
N GLY A 605 3.47 -1.83 21.76
CA GLY A 605 2.84 -2.24 22.99
C GLY A 605 2.15 -1.07 23.71
N ARG A 606 2.11 -1.11 25.06
CA ARG A 606 1.50 -0.04 25.85
C ARG A 606 2.28 1.26 25.71
N PHE A 607 1.58 2.32 25.28
CA PHE A 607 2.15 3.63 25.10
C PHE A 607 1.37 4.67 25.90
N ILE A 608 2.07 5.46 26.74
CA ILE A 608 1.46 6.45 27.63
C ILE A 608 1.85 7.85 27.14
N THR A 609 0.85 8.69 26.94
CA THR A 609 1.05 10.10 26.58
C THR A 609 0.44 10.99 27.64
N LEU A 610 1.20 12.00 28.06
CA LEU A 610 0.75 13.08 28.93
C LEU A 610 0.83 14.41 28.16
N GLY A 611 -0.20 15.21 28.23
CA GLY A 611 -0.25 16.50 27.54
C GLY A 611 -0.86 17.59 28.41
N ALA A 612 -0.39 18.82 28.23
CA ALA A 612 -0.95 20.02 28.82
C ALA A 612 -1.30 21.03 27.73
N ASN A 613 -2.50 21.57 27.75
CA ASN A 613 -2.94 22.64 26.87
C ASN A 613 -3.12 23.91 27.69
N LEU A 614 -2.35 24.94 27.37
CA LEU A 614 -2.45 26.26 27.95
C LEU A 614 -3.18 27.19 26.98
N LYS A 615 -4.16 27.94 27.49
CA LYS A 615 -4.89 28.96 26.76
C LYS A 615 -4.60 30.30 27.43
N PHE A 616 -4.03 31.21 26.68
CA PHE A 616 -3.69 32.56 27.12
C PHE A 616 -4.80 33.55 26.79
#